data_8d96ea3b9281e294810b13c71c9487fa
#
_entry.id   8d96ea3b9281e294810b13c71c9487fa
#
_cell.length_a   1.000
_cell.length_b   1.000
_cell.length_c   1.000
_cell.angle_alpha   90.00
_cell.angle_beta   90.00
_cell.angle_gamma   90.00
#
_symmetry.space_group_name_H-M   'P 1'
#
loop_
_entity.id
_entity.type
_entity.pdbx_description
1 polymer ?
#
loop_
_entity_poly.entity_id
_entity_poly.type
_entity_poly.pdbx_seq_one_letter_code
_entity_poly.pdbx_strand_id
1 'polypeptide(L)'
;MPILQWAANNENATAQVYPPKSFQRAWLLAYESPLIEKIVLSKSARVGYAIFINTAVAWLITNDPGNIMIVQNTEGDANKFSTRELGKVFTYCAPVRDRLFGRNTVNDKSFFGGDLSVVWATSASSFRMVTIKYLFMDEVSGYQDNIDKEGDPIDLGITRTESEGQRKIVLGSTPKEAGTCKVTLEFLKTDQRYLYVPCPHCDVKQRLKLENLRYSPKNYKDAHFVCIHCSGKIEEHHKFNMVEAGEWRATREFECCGVHQTPEQWDETGSALCCQCGESGDTNERGKIDAGFHIWSAYNDNPNTSLPSIAAEYDKAKKDPRKMQTFMNTKVGVEYSDALQAHKLNNFEELYQRREYYSPMEQLPEQTRCVLATIDTQKNRFDYHFWAVGERGEIWAVHYGKVHGDPEDESTQKNLIHELETELTLSDGRAIGVFAAAMDCNGHAWKAMLEFCAPYQGWIFAIRGEVNAKTKFKPEFTLGFKVHPEVKCEYRSLNVHQLKNRAAERLNNEMPGKNYVHFPVSDVFDLIYFQMLTAEELKGSGSNVKWDKKPDQKRNEPWDLLVYLLWLYDFLRPEIQSATPQEPLGLIDPNAHKLVDESIQTEYVDDYEMSDYGDY
;
A
#
# COMPACT_ATOMS: atom_id res chain seq x y z
N MET A 1 17.94 -23.31 31.73
CA MET A 1 17.31 -22.14 32.42
C MET A 1 16.54 -21.35 31.37
N PRO A 2 15.26 -20.97 31.61
CA PRO A 2 14.48 -20.16 30.71
C PRO A 2 15.17 -18.83 30.37
N ILE A 3 15.05 -18.37 29.10
CA ILE A 3 15.83 -17.25 28.59
C ILE A 3 15.56 -15.94 29.34
N LEU A 4 14.32 -15.67 29.74
CA LEU A 4 14.00 -14.46 30.52
C LEU A 4 14.60 -14.49 31.92
N GLN A 5 14.58 -15.66 32.60
CA GLN A 5 15.20 -15.82 33.90
C GLN A 5 16.72 -15.71 33.78
N TRP A 6 17.31 -16.28 32.73
CA TRP A 6 18.74 -16.18 32.48
C TRP A 6 19.14 -14.72 32.21
N ALA A 7 18.36 -13.99 31.41
CA ALA A 7 18.61 -12.58 31.12
C ALA A 7 18.55 -11.72 32.39
N ALA A 8 17.54 -11.92 33.24
CA ALA A 8 17.42 -11.21 34.52
C ALA A 8 18.61 -11.51 35.49
N ASN A 9 19.07 -12.74 35.56
CA ASN A 9 20.21 -13.14 36.40
C ASN A 9 21.57 -12.63 35.87
N ASN A 10 21.62 -12.22 34.59
CA ASN A 10 22.84 -11.79 33.88
C ASN A 10 22.71 -10.40 33.28
N GLU A 11 21.98 -9.49 33.91
CA GLU A 11 21.74 -8.14 33.40
C GLU A 11 23.02 -7.38 33.01
N ASN A 12 24.09 -7.54 33.80
CA ASN A 12 25.40 -6.97 33.49
C ASN A 12 26.17 -7.75 32.40
N ALA A 13 25.71 -8.94 32.06
CA ALA A 13 26.42 -9.86 31.16
C ALA A 13 26.40 -9.41 29.71
N THR A 14 25.37 -8.69 29.28
CA THR A 14 25.25 -8.15 27.91
C THR A 14 25.85 -6.75 27.79
N ALA A 15 26.51 -6.24 28.86
CA ALA A 15 26.98 -4.87 29.02
C ALA A 15 25.89 -3.80 28.79
N GLN A 16 24.64 -4.21 28.96
CA GLN A 16 23.47 -3.33 28.93
C GLN A 16 22.94 -3.24 30.36
N VAL A 17 22.76 -2.04 30.83
CA VAL A 17 22.32 -1.76 32.22
C VAL A 17 20.82 -2.04 32.39
N TYR A 18 20.11 -2.40 31.31
CA TYR A 18 18.66 -2.47 31.31
C TYR A 18 18.16 -3.91 31.08
N PRO A 19 17.18 -4.37 31.88
CA PRO A 19 16.45 -5.60 31.59
C PRO A 19 15.72 -5.47 30.25
N PRO A 20 15.38 -6.60 29.58
CA PRO A 20 14.58 -6.55 28.36
C PRO A 20 13.28 -5.78 28.59
N LYS A 21 12.99 -4.81 27.74
CA LYS A 21 11.73 -4.06 27.77
C LYS A 21 10.55 -5.02 27.60
N SER A 22 9.37 -4.63 28.09
CA SER A 22 8.19 -5.49 28.05
C SER A 22 7.92 -6.07 26.66
N PHE A 23 7.97 -5.23 25.62
CA PHE A 23 7.76 -5.68 24.25
C PHE A 23 8.87 -6.61 23.71
N GLN A 24 10.10 -6.55 24.25
CA GLN A 24 11.21 -7.43 23.86
C GLN A 24 11.12 -8.81 24.53
N ARG A 25 10.43 -8.91 25.67
CA ARG A 25 10.23 -10.20 26.37
C ARG A 25 9.55 -11.21 25.45
N ALA A 26 8.55 -10.79 24.68
CA ALA A 26 7.88 -11.64 23.70
C ALA A 26 8.82 -12.16 22.60
N TRP A 27 9.80 -11.37 22.17
CA TRP A 27 10.79 -11.82 21.18
C TRP A 27 11.69 -12.93 21.74
N LEU A 28 12.10 -12.81 23.01
CA LEU A 28 12.90 -13.82 23.70
C LEU A 28 12.09 -15.10 23.94
N LEU A 29 10.82 -14.98 24.35
CA LEU A 29 9.92 -16.11 24.50
C LEU A 29 9.66 -16.83 23.17
N ALA A 30 9.44 -16.08 22.10
CA ALA A 30 9.32 -16.65 20.75
C ALA A 30 10.60 -17.36 20.32
N TYR A 31 11.77 -16.82 20.69
CA TYR A 31 13.05 -17.42 20.39
C TYR A 31 13.24 -18.76 21.14
N GLU A 32 12.84 -18.83 22.40
CA GLU A 32 12.93 -20.04 23.22
C GLU A 32 11.91 -21.12 22.82
N SER A 33 10.75 -20.71 22.29
CA SER A 33 9.66 -21.64 21.95
C SER A 33 10.08 -22.67 20.91
N PRO A 34 9.93 -23.97 21.17
CA PRO A 34 10.25 -25.04 20.20
C PRO A 34 9.28 -25.06 19.00
N LEU A 35 8.14 -24.40 19.10
CA LEU A 35 7.12 -24.30 18.04
C LEU A 35 7.48 -23.25 17.00
N ILE A 36 8.27 -22.23 17.36
CA ILE A 36 8.63 -21.13 16.46
C ILE A 36 10.01 -21.41 15.85
N GLU A 37 10.10 -21.46 14.54
CA GLU A 37 11.35 -21.69 13.81
C GLU A 37 11.98 -20.38 13.33
N LYS A 38 11.17 -19.50 12.70
CA LYS A 38 11.63 -18.22 12.15
C LYS A 38 11.00 -17.05 12.90
N ILE A 39 11.81 -16.02 13.15
CA ILE A 39 11.36 -14.76 13.75
C ILE A 39 11.75 -13.63 12.82
N VAL A 40 10.78 -12.81 12.42
CA VAL A 40 10.99 -11.63 11.60
C VAL A 40 10.63 -10.37 12.37
N LEU A 41 11.58 -9.45 12.50
CA LEU A 41 11.43 -8.18 13.22
C LEU A 41 11.44 -7.00 12.23
N SER A 42 10.24 -6.58 11.80
CA SER A 42 10.05 -5.32 11.08
C SER A 42 9.96 -4.19 12.09
N LYS A 43 10.97 -3.35 12.18
CA LYS A 43 11.17 -2.49 13.34
C LYS A 43 11.58 -1.06 12.98
N SER A 44 11.23 -0.11 13.82
CA SER A 44 11.88 1.20 13.80
C SER A 44 13.33 1.11 14.34
N ALA A 45 14.09 2.16 14.12
CA ALA A 45 15.45 2.24 14.65
C ALA A 45 15.44 2.31 16.18
N ARG A 46 16.50 1.80 16.82
CA ARG A 46 16.79 1.91 18.25
C ARG A 46 15.76 1.31 19.21
N VAL A 47 15.06 0.27 18.79
CA VAL A 47 14.16 -0.52 19.66
C VAL A 47 14.87 -1.67 20.40
N GLY A 48 16.20 -1.73 20.31
CA GLY A 48 17.02 -2.69 21.07
C GLY A 48 17.19 -4.05 20.42
N TYR A 49 17.16 -4.13 19.09
CA TYR A 49 17.36 -5.37 18.35
C TYR A 49 18.73 -6.01 18.60
N ALA A 50 19.81 -5.22 18.63
CA ALA A 50 21.14 -5.71 18.96
C ALA A 50 21.21 -6.32 20.38
N ILE A 51 20.45 -5.75 21.33
CA ILE A 51 20.35 -6.31 22.71
C ILE A 51 19.68 -7.69 22.67
N PHE A 52 18.61 -7.82 21.87
CA PHE A 52 17.94 -9.10 21.68
C PHE A 52 18.91 -10.15 21.11
N ILE A 53 19.67 -9.84 20.04
CA ILE A 53 20.68 -10.75 19.47
C ILE A 53 21.71 -11.12 20.52
N ASN A 54 22.30 -10.13 21.20
CA ASN A 54 23.33 -10.37 22.19
C ASN A 54 22.85 -11.26 23.34
N THR A 55 21.63 -11.04 23.82
CA THR A 55 21.00 -11.87 24.88
C THR A 55 20.75 -13.29 24.40
N ALA A 56 20.22 -13.46 23.19
CA ALA A 56 19.97 -14.78 22.61
C ALA A 56 21.28 -15.55 22.40
N VAL A 57 22.31 -14.92 21.83
CA VAL A 57 23.64 -15.52 21.62
C VAL A 57 24.28 -15.94 22.94
N ALA A 58 24.25 -15.08 23.95
CA ALA A 58 24.82 -15.38 25.27
C ALA A 58 24.08 -16.55 25.96
N TRP A 59 22.75 -16.58 25.83
CA TRP A 59 21.92 -17.68 26.33
C TRP A 59 22.22 -18.99 25.62
N LEU A 60 22.36 -18.97 24.29
CA LEU A 60 22.70 -20.16 23.48
C LEU A 60 24.04 -20.75 23.89
N ILE A 61 25.10 -19.96 23.97
CA ILE A 61 26.43 -20.41 24.36
C ILE A 61 26.39 -21.13 25.73
N THR A 62 25.49 -20.71 26.60
CA THR A 62 25.43 -21.20 27.97
C THR A 62 24.41 -22.33 28.22
N ASN A 63 23.30 -22.37 27.46
CA ASN A 63 22.17 -23.26 27.73
C ASN A 63 21.81 -24.22 26.58
N ASP A 64 22.00 -23.82 25.33
CA ASP A 64 21.70 -24.67 24.17
C ASP A 64 22.77 -24.44 23.07
N PRO A 65 24.01 -24.94 23.30
CA PRO A 65 25.12 -24.72 22.40
C PRO A 65 24.92 -25.36 21.02
N GLY A 66 25.46 -24.70 20.00
CA GLY A 66 25.44 -25.13 18.60
C GLY A 66 26.09 -24.06 17.74
N ASN A 67 26.27 -24.32 16.46
CA ASN A 67 26.88 -23.35 15.56
C ASN A 67 25.98 -22.14 15.32
N ILE A 68 26.53 -20.95 15.53
CA ILE A 68 25.85 -19.66 15.42
C ILE A 68 26.45 -18.87 14.26
N MET A 69 25.61 -18.38 13.34
CA MET A 69 26.02 -17.42 12.32
C MET A 69 25.26 -16.11 12.50
N ILE A 70 25.98 -15.01 12.52
CA ILE A 70 25.43 -13.66 12.51
C ILE A 70 25.83 -12.98 11.20
N VAL A 71 24.86 -12.56 10.41
CA VAL A 71 25.08 -11.91 9.12
C VAL A 71 24.81 -10.41 9.24
N GLN A 72 25.78 -9.61 8.88
CA GLN A 72 25.69 -8.15 8.79
C GLN A 72 25.69 -7.71 7.32
N ASN A 73 25.31 -6.45 7.05
CA ASN A 73 25.22 -5.98 5.66
C ASN A 73 26.59 -5.95 4.97
N THR A 74 27.60 -5.39 5.63
CA THR A 74 28.97 -5.25 5.08
C THR A 74 30.03 -5.83 6.02
N GLU A 75 31.22 -6.10 5.51
CA GLU A 75 32.38 -6.52 6.31
C GLU A 75 32.71 -5.52 7.44
N GLY A 76 32.64 -4.22 7.12
CA GLY A 76 32.87 -3.16 8.10
C GLY A 76 31.84 -3.19 9.24
N ASP A 77 30.59 -3.51 8.94
CA ASP A 77 29.53 -3.64 9.94
C ASP A 77 29.68 -4.92 10.76
N ALA A 78 30.06 -6.04 10.11
CA ALA A 78 30.40 -7.30 10.80
C ALA A 78 31.52 -7.09 11.84
N ASN A 79 32.61 -6.44 11.45
CA ASN A 79 33.73 -6.13 12.33
C ASN A 79 33.32 -5.20 13.49
N LYS A 80 32.48 -4.19 13.24
CA LYS A 80 31.96 -3.30 14.29
C LYS A 80 31.03 -4.04 15.24
N PHE A 81 30.12 -4.85 14.74
CA PHE A 81 29.20 -5.61 15.54
C PHE A 81 29.95 -6.60 16.43
N SER A 82 30.87 -7.37 15.86
CA SER A 82 31.68 -8.32 16.59
C SER A 82 32.51 -7.67 17.70
N THR A 83 33.15 -6.54 17.43
CA THR A 83 34.04 -5.88 18.40
C THR A 83 33.29 -5.03 19.44
N ARG A 84 32.25 -4.29 19.01
CA ARG A 84 31.58 -3.31 19.89
C ARG A 84 30.39 -3.88 20.62
N GLU A 85 29.62 -4.77 20.00
CA GLU A 85 28.42 -5.34 20.61
C GLU A 85 28.74 -6.70 21.27
N LEU A 86 29.12 -7.69 20.48
CA LEU A 86 29.47 -9.02 21.02
C LEU A 86 30.73 -9.01 21.90
N GLY A 87 31.71 -8.18 21.60
CA GLY A 87 32.92 -8.03 22.41
C GLY A 87 32.64 -7.72 23.86
N LYS A 88 31.59 -6.97 24.15
CA LYS A 88 31.13 -6.70 25.51
C LYS A 88 30.59 -7.96 26.18
N VAL A 89 29.79 -8.76 25.46
CA VAL A 89 29.25 -10.03 25.95
C VAL A 89 30.40 -10.97 26.33
N PHE A 90 31.37 -11.14 25.46
CA PHE A 90 32.51 -12.03 25.70
C PHE A 90 33.45 -11.53 26.82
N THR A 91 33.51 -10.23 27.05
CA THR A 91 34.36 -9.64 28.08
C THR A 91 33.69 -9.66 29.46
N TYR A 92 32.42 -9.25 29.52
CA TYR A 92 31.75 -8.97 30.81
C TYR A 92 30.79 -10.08 31.27
N CYS A 93 30.31 -10.97 30.36
CA CYS A 93 29.48 -12.10 30.74
C CYS A 93 30.35 -13.30 31.20
N ALA A 94 30.52 -13.45 32.48
CA ALA A 94 31.31 -14.54 33.02
C ALA A 94 30.86 -15.95 32.54
N PRO A 95 29.55 -16.31 32.56
CA PRO A 95 29.10 -17.61 32.06
C PRO A 95 29.46 -17.85 30.57
N VAL A 96 29.49 -16.81 29.73
CA VAL A 96 29.90 -16.94 28.33
C VAL A 96 31.41 -17.03 28.21
N ARG A 97 32.13 -16.13 28.87
CA ARG A 97 33.60 -16.10 28.86
C ARG A 97 34.23 -17.41 29.27
N ASP A 98 33.69 -18.04 30.30
CA ASP A 98 34.19 -19.29 30.85
C ASP A 98 33.95 -20.51 29.92
N ARG A 99 33.17 -20.33 28.86
CA ARG A 99 32.92 -21.35 27.83
C ARG A 99 33.77 -21.17 26.56
N LEU A 100 34.43 -20.03 26.40
CA LEU A 100 35.30 -19.77 25.24
C LEU A 100 36.56 -20.60 25.30
N PHE A 101 36.93 -21.21 24.19
CA PHE A 101 38.23 -21.89 24.05
C PHE A 101 38.68 -21.89 22.58
N GLY A 102 39.96 -22.15 22.36
CA GLY A 102 40.50 -22.33 21.01
C GLY A 102 40.49 -21.03 20.17
N ARG A 103 39.82 -21.08 19.00
CA ARG A 103 39.81 -19.99 18.05
C ARG A 103 39.08 -18.74 18.58
N ASN A 104 39.77 -17.63 18.58
CA ASN A 104 39.22 -16.35 19.05
C ASN A 104 39.75 -15.20 18.18
N THR A 105 39.20 -15.04 16.98
CA THR A 105 39.48 -13.93 16.06
C THR A 105 38.42 -12.85 16.19
N VAL A 106 38.51 -11.79 15.42
CA VAL A 106 37.49 -10.73 15.41
C VAL A 106 36.13 -11.33 15.08
N ASN A 107 36.02 -12.12 14.03
CA ASN A 107 34.73 -12.61 13.50
C ASN A 107 34.41 -14.08 13.83
N ASP A 108 35.36 -14.84 14.39
CA ASP A 108 35.13 -16.24 14.76
C ASP A 108 35.50 -16.51 16.20
N LYS A 109 34.60 -17.17 16.93
CA LYS A 109 34.77 -17.56 18.31
C LYS A 109 34.39 -19.03 18.49
N SER A 110 35.29 -19.83 19.05
CA SER A 110 34.96 -21.20 19.46
C SER A 110 34.55 -21.24 20.92
N PHE A 111 33.55 -22.04 21.23
CA PHE A 111 33.08 -22.28 22.60
C PHE A 111 32.67 -23.76 22.78
N PHE A 112 32.56 -24.21 24.01
CA PHE A 112 32.16 -25.59 24.27
C PHE A 112 30.80 -25.91 23.68
N GLY A 113 30.75 -26.74 22.63
CA GLY A 113 29.56 -27.22 21.95
C GLY A 113 29.23 -26.49 20.65
N GLY A 114 30.08 -25.57 20.18
CA GLY A 114 29.86 -24.90 18.87
C GLY A 114 30.83 -23.77 18.54
N ASP A 115 30.61 -23.19 17.40
CA ASP A 115 31.35 -22.02 16.89
C ASP A 115 30.38 -20.88 16.60
N LEU A 116 30.85 -19.65 16.78
CA LEU A 116 30.15 -18.45 16.36
C LEU A 116 30.96 -17.76 15.26
N SER A 117 30.30 -17.44 14.14
CA SER A 117 30.87 -16.67 13.05
C SER A 117 30.04 -15.42 12.77
N VAL A 118 30.70 -14.26 12.64
CA VAL A 118 30.09 -13.00 12.18
C VAL A 118 30.54 -12.76 10.75
N VAL A 119 29.60 -12.87 9.83
CA VAL A 119 29.84 -12.79 8.38
C VAL A 119 29.08 -11.62 7.76
N TRP A 120 29.21 -11.42 6.45
CA TRP A 120 28.56 -10.30 5.75
C TRP A 120 27.86 -10.73 4.46
N ALA A 121 26.80 -10.03 4.12
CA ALA A 121 25.89 -10.37 3.03
C ALA A 121 26.37 -9.91 1.64
N THR A 122 27.58 -9.40 1.49
CA THR A 122 28.12 -8.95 0.19
C THR A 122 29.00 -9.99 -0.50
N SER A 123 29.18 -11.17 0.10
CA SER A 123 29.96 -12.27 -0.49
C SER A 123 29.31 -13.61 -0.23
N ALA A 124 29.02 -14.36 -1.31
CA ALA A 124 28.46 -15.72 -1.21
C ALA A 124 29.44 -16.69 -0.53
N SER A 125 30.75 -16.46 -0.60
CA SER A 125 31.76 -17.27 0.07
C SER A 125 31.61 -17.26 1.59
N SER A 126 31.06 -16.21 2.16
CA SER A 126 30.79 -16.08 3.61
C SER A 126 29.81 -17.12 4.13
N PHE A 127 28.96 -17.67 3.27
CA PHE A 127 27.95 -18.68 3.62
C PHE A 127 28.41 -20.12 3.35
N ARG A 128 29.61 -20.33 2.79
CA ARG A 128 30.04 -21.67 2.38
C ARG A 128 30.63 -22.48 3.55
N MET A 129 30.56 -23.80 3.41
CA MET A 129 31.28 -24.79 4.23
C MET A 129 30.91 -24.81 5.74
N VAL A 130 29.72 -24.36 6.13
CA VAL A 130 29.28 -24.34 7.53
C VAL A 130 27.85 -24.86 7.64
N THR A 131 27.62 -25.78 8.59
CA THR A 131 26.27 -26.16 9.06
C THR A 131 25.92 -25.31 10.26
N ILE A 132 24.78 -24.66 10.24
CA ILE A 132 24.36 -23.66 11.23
C ILE A 132 23.08 -24.11 11.91
N LYS A 133 23.06 -24.11 13.25
CA LYS A 133 21.86 -24.32 14.04
C LYS A 133 21.11 -23.00 14.29
N TYR A 134 21.82 -21.90 14.50
CA TYR A 134 21.28 -20.59 14.86
C TYR A 134 21.75 -19.51 13.90
N LEU A 135 20.80 -18.96 13.14
CA LEU A 135 21.04 -17.92 12.15
C LEU A 135 20.43 -16.59 12.60
N PHE A 136 21.24 -15.54 12.65
CA PHE A 136 20.80 -14.17 12.91
C PHE A 136 21.20 -13.29 11.72
N MET A 137 20.25 -12.59 11.13
CA MET A 137 20.49 -11.68 10.01
C MET A 137 20.02 -10.28 10.36
N ASP A 138 20.95 -9.33 10.38
CA ASP A 138 20.68 -7.94 10.77
C ASP A 138 20.70 -7.00 9.57
N GLU A 139 19.80 -6.02 9.59
CA GLU A 139 19.61 -5.02 8.53
C GLU A 139 19.38 -5.64 7.14
N VAL A 140 18.54 -6.70 7.09
CA VAL A 140 18.27 -7.49 5.86
C VAL A 140 17.73 -6.66 4.70
N SER A 141 17.05 -5.53 4.96
CA SER A 141 16.61 -4.59 3.91
C SER A 141 17.77 -3.88 3.20
N GLY A 142 18.99 -4.03 3.72
CA GLY A 142 20.21 -3.53 3.08
C GLY A 142 20.89 -4.52 2.15
N TYR A 143 20.48 -5.79 2.19
CA TYR A 143 21.13 -6.85 1.41
C TYR A 143 20.83 -6.71 -0.09
N GLN A 144 21.79 -7.07 -0.92
CA GLN A 144 21.59 -7.16 -2.37
C GLN A 144 20.66 -8.32 -2.71
N ASP A 145 19.97 -8.23 -3.84
CA ASP A 145 19.04 -9.29 -4.29
C ASP A 145 19.75 -10.54 -4.81
N ASN A 146 21.00 -10.39 -5.26
CA ASN A 146 21.79 -11.49 -5.79
C ASN A 146 23.28 -11.19 -5.59
N ILE A 147 23.94 -11.99 -4.75
CA ILE A 147 25.38 -11.86 -4.48
C ILE A 147 26.17 -12.91 -5.26
N ASP A 148 27.24 -12.47 -5.90
CA ASP A 148 28.16 -13.31 -6.69
C ASP A 148 27.46 -14.18 -7.74
N LYS A 149 26.21 -13.84 -8.15
CA LYS A 149 25.31 -14.62 -9.02
C LYS A 149 24.86 -15.97 -8.41
N GLU A 150 24.93 -16.13 -7.09
CA GLU A 150 24.54 -17.36 -6.37
C GLU A 150 23.15 -17.26 -5.72
N GLY A 151 22.56 -16.06 -5.64
CA GLY A 151 21.21 -15.87 -5.09
C GLY A 151 21.10 -14.84 -3.97
N ASP A 152 19.92 -14.79 -3.36
CA ASP A 152 19.62 -13.90 -2.24
C ASP A 152 20.36 -14.34 -0.98
N PRO A 153 21.05 -13.44 -0.27
CA PRO A 153 21.75 -13.76 0.98
C PRO A 153 20.86 -14.39 2.05
N ILE A 154 19.56 -14.04 2.10
CA ILE A 154 18.62 -14.63 3.06
C ILE A 154 18.46 -16.12 2.77
N ASP A 155 18.19 -16.47 1.52
CA ASP A 155 18.02 -17.86 1.10
C ASP A 155 19.32 -18.67 1.27
N LEU A 156 20.46 -18.06 0.92
CA LEU A 156 21.77 -18.69 1.13
C LEU A 156 22.05 -19.00 2.60
N GLY A 157 21.69 -18.08 3.50
CA GLY A 157 21.82 -18.28 4.94
C GLY A 157 20.88 -19.37 5.46
N ILE A 158 19.61 -19.35 5.06
CA ILE A 158 18.59 -20.33 5.47
C ILE A 158 19.01 -21.75 5.03
N THR A 159 19.50 -21.92 3.82
CA THR A 159 19.98 -23.21 3.30
C THR A 159 21.05 -23.84 4.21
N ARG A 160 21.89 -23.06 4.91
CA ARG A 160 22.89 -23.58 5.85
C ARG A 160 22.32 -24.18 7.12
N THR A 161 21.04 -23.96 7.37
CA THR A 161 20.33 -24.48 8.54
C THR A 161 19.49 -25.74 8.26
N GLU A 162 19.37 -26.16 7.00
CA GLU A 162 18.43 -27.21 6.58
C GLU A 162 18.70 -28.59 7.19
N SER A 163 19.96 -28.91 7.47
CA SER A 163 20.34 -30.19 8.10
C SER A 163 20.01 -30.26 9.59
N GLU A 164 19.64 -29.15 10.22
CA GLU A 164 19.34 -29.07 11.65
C GLU A 164 17.86 -29.32 11.92
N GLY A 165 17.56 -30.28 12.80
CA GLY A 165 16.18 -30.63 13.18
C GLY A 165 15.48 -29.54 14.00
N GLN A 166 16.25 -28.79 14.81
CA GLN A 166 15.75 -27.70 15.67
C GLN A 166 16.57 -26.43 15.41
N ARG A 167 16.39 -25.84 14.24
CA ARG A 167 17.03 -24.60 13.87
C ARG A 167 16.26 -23.37 14.36
N LYS A 168 16.95 -22.25 14.50
CA LYS A 168 16.34 -20.93 14.72
C LYS A 168 16.88 -19.92 13.73
N ILE A 169 15.97 -19.18 13.10
CA ILE A 169 16.27 -18.17 12.11
C ILE A 169 15.68 -16.85 12.59
N VAL A 170 16.50 -15.81 12.67
CA VAL A 170 16.08 -14.47 13.08
C VAL A 170 16.47 -13.48 12.00
N LEU A 171 15.49 -12.77 11.48
CA LEU A 171 15.65 -11.70 10.50
C LEU A 171 15.20 -10.39 11.14
N GLY A 172 15.97 -9.31 11.02
CA GLY A 172 15.54 -8.02 11.52
C GLY A 172 16.08 -6.86 10.71
N SER A 173 15.24 -5.84 10.50
CA SER A 173 15.64 -4.62 9.82
C SER A 173 14.68 -3.47 10.07
N THR A 174 15.18 -2.25 9.86
CA THR A 174 14.33 -1.13 9.50
C THR A 174 13.88 -1.29 8.05
N PRO A 175 12.58 -1.09 7.75
CA PRO A 175 12.11 -1.10 6.36
C PRO A 175 12.75 0.01 5.52
N LYS A 176 12.74 -0.17 4.21
CA LYS A 176 13.27 0.80 3.25
C LYS A 176 12.21 1.21 2.23
N GLU A 177 12.44 0.94 0.97
CA GLU A 177 11.55 1.31 -0.11
C GLU A 177 10.36 0.35 -0.21
N ALA A 178 9.17 0.90 -0.41
CA ALA A 178 7.94 0.12 -0.51
C ALA A 178 7.91 -0.79 -1.75
N GLY A 179 7.37 -1.99 -1.57
CA GLY A 179 7.19 -2.99 -2.63
C GLY A 179 8.41 -3.87 -2.92
N THR A 180 9.61 -3.52 -2.40
CA THR A 180 10.83 -4.31 -2.59
C THR A 180 11.57 -4.58 -1.27
N CYS A 181 11.02 -4.09 -0.17
CA CYS A 181 11.67 -4.17 1.13
C CYS A 181 11.70 -5.60 1.67
N LYS A 182 12.89 -6.19 1.77
CA LYS A 182 13.06 -7.60 2.18
C LYS A 182 12.44 -7.91 3.54
N VAL A 183 12.64 -7.06 4.56
CA VAL A 183 12.06 -7.33 5.88
C VAL A 183 10.54 -7.30 5.85
N THR A 184 9.94 -6.42 5.06
CA THR A 184 8.48 -6.35 4.90
C THR A 184 7.96 -7.59 4.18
N LEU A 185 8.60 -8.00 3.08
CA LEU A 185 8.22 -9.21 2.35
C LEU A 185 8.32 -10.46 3.23
N GLU A 186 9.38 -10.57 4.04
CA GLU A 186 9.53 -11.68 4.99
C GLU A 186 8.51 -11.60 6.14
N PHE A 187 8.20 -10.40 6.66
CA PHE A 187 7.18 -10.21 7.69
C PHE A 187 5.78 -10.61 7.21
N LEU A 188 5.43 -10.31 5.96
CA LEU A 188 4.13 -10.69 5.37
C LEU A 188 3.94 -12.22 5.26
N LYS A 189 5.01 -12.99 5.27
CA LYS A 189 4.96 -14.47 5.27
C LYS A 189 4.71 -15.07 6.66
N THR A 190 4.80 -14.27 7.73
CA THR A 190 4.67 -14.69 9.14
C THR A 190 3.24 -14.51 9.67
N ASP A 191 3.02 -14.80 10.95
CA ASP A 191 1.77 -14.55 11.67
C ASP A 191 1.45 -13.06 11.91
N GLN A 192 2.37 -12.13 11.58
CA GLN A 192 2.19 -10.68 11.57
C GLN A 192 1.72 -10.09 12.92
N ARG A 193 2.50 -10.27 13.97
CA ARG A 193 2.17 -9.76 15.32
C ARG A 193 2.39 -8.25 15.43
N TYR A 194 1.39 -7.60 16.02
CA TYR A 194 1.45 -6.19 16.43
C TYR A 194 1.19 -6.06 17.92
N LEU A 195 1.78 -5.03 18.53
CA LEU A 195 1.59 -4.75 19.95
C LEU A 195 0.29 -3.97 20.16
N TYR A 196 -0.63 -4.55 20.92
CA TYR A 196 -1.87 -3.93 21.37
C TYR A 196 -1.71 -3.50 22.83
N VAL A 197 -2.07 -2.28 23.13
CA VAL A 197 -1.93 -1.66 24.45
C VAL A 197 -3.29 -1.20 24.98
N PRO A 198 -3.61 -1.37 26.29
CA PRO A 198 -4.89 -0.95 26.84
C PRO A 198 -4.99 0.58 26.85
N CYS A 199 -6.18 1.09 26.53
CA CYS A 199 -6.47 2.53 26.67
C CYS A 199 -6.56 2.90 28.15
N PRO A 200 -5.93 4.00 28.62
CA PRO A 200 -5.98 4.39 30.03
C PRO A 200 -7.36 4.87 30.51
N HIS A 201 -8.32 5.04 29.60
CA HIS A 201 -9.65 5.55 29.90
C HIS A 201 -10.77 4.48 29.79
N CYS A 202 -10.64 3.53 28.84
CA CYS A 202 -11.69 2.52 28.62
C CYS A 202 -11.17 1.08 28.66
N ASP A 203 -9.88 0.90 28.88
CA ASP A 203 -9.18 -0.39 28.96
C ASP A 203 -9.23 -1.27 27.69
N VAL A 204 -9.86 -0.78 26.62
CA VAL A 204 -9.89 -1.51 25.34
C VAL A 204 -8.51 -1.48 24.70
N LYS A 205 -7.99 -2.65 24.33
CA LYS A 205 -6.67 -2.79 23.73
C LYS A 205 -6.67 -2.38 22.25
N GLN A 206 -5.72 -1.54 21.87
CA GLN A 206 -5.59 -0.98 20.53
C GLN A 206 -4.13 -0.83 20.12
N ARG A 207 -3.89 -0.71 18.82
CA ARG A 207 -2.58 -0.31 18.28
C ARG A 207 -2.43 1.20 18.35
N LEU A 208 -1.24 1.67 18.71
CA LEU A 208 -0.87 3.08 18.51
C LEU A 208 -0.48 3.29 17.04
N LYS A 209 -1.31 3.97 16.26
CA LYS A 209 -1.09 4.24 14.85
C LYS A 209 -0.80 5.73 14.63
N LEU A 210 0.09 6.05 13.69
CA LEU A 210 0.47 7.45 13.38
C LEU A 210 -0.75 8.31 13.01
N GLU A 211 -1.74 7.75 12.32
CA GLU A 211 -2.98 8.41 11.95
C GLU A 211 -3.82 8.91 13.14
N ASN A 212 -3.64 8.29 14.32
CA ASN A 212 -4.34 8.67 15.56
C ASN A 212 -3.55 9.67 16.41
N LEU A 213 -2.35 10.07 15.98
CA LEU A 213 -1.55 11.10 16.66
C LEU A 213 -2.13 12.49 16.37
N ARG A 214 -2.40 13.25 17.44
CA ARG A 214 -2.87 14.63 17.39
C ARG A 214 -1.87 15.53 18.07
N TYR A 215 -1.66 16.72 17.53
CA TYR A 215 -0.77 17.74 18.07
C TYR A 215 -1.10 19.12 17.49
N SER A 216 -0.74 20.17 18.21
CA SER A 216 -0.84 21.53 17.71
C SER A 216 0.46 21.94 17.00
N PRO A 217 0.40 22.44 15.76
CA PRO A 217 1.59 22.94 15.06
C PRO A 217 2.33 23.98 15.92
N LYS A 218 3.66 23.84 16.04
CA LYS A 218 4.56 24.67 16.86
C LYS A 218 4.43 24.48 18.39
N ASN A 219 3.40 23.81 18.90
CA ASN A 219 3.28 23.44 20.31
C ASN A 219 3.14 21.92 20.46
N TYR A 220 4.23 21.21 20.28
CA TYR A 220 4.23 19.74 20.30
C TYR A 220 4.07 19.14 21.70
N LYS A 221 4.08 19.96 22.78
CA LYS A 221 3.90 19.47 24.15
C LYS A 221 2.53 18.85 24.40
N ASP A 222 1.53 19.21 23.59
CA ASP A 222 0.18 18.68 23.63
C ASP A 222 -0.02 17.40 22.77
N ALA A 223 1.05 16.87 22.20
CA ALA A 223 0.97 15.68 21.37
C ALA A 223 0.43 14.48 22.17
N HIS A 224 -0.60 13.85 21.64
CA HIS A 224 -1.30 12.72 22.24
C HIS A 224 -1.88 11.81 21.16
N PHE A 225 -2.10 10.54 21.47
CA PHE A 225 -2.95 9.70 20.65
C PHE A 225 -4.42 9.85 21.05
N VAL A 226 -5.31 9.63 20.11
CA VAL A 226 -6.75 9.55 20.36
C VAL A 226 -7.15 8.08 20.36
N CYS A 227 -7.82 7.64 21.41
CA CYS A 227 -8.36 6.29 21.48
C CYS A 227 -9.43 6.10 20.39
N ILE A 228 -9.32 5.01 19.62
CA ILE A 228 -10.27 4.70 18.54
C ILE A 228 -11.64 4.24 19.05
N HIS A 229 -11.76 3.88 20.34
CA HIS A 229 -12.99 3.38 20.95
C HIS A 229 -13.73 4.45 21.75
N CYS A 230 -13.03 5.17 22.65
CA CYS A 230 -13.68 6.13 23.55
C CYS A 230 -13.30 7.60 23.24
N SER A 231 -12.48 7.86 22.22
CA SER A 231 -11.96 9.19 21.88
C SER A 231 -11.16 9.88 23.00
N GLY A 232 -10.80 9.16 24.05
CA GLY A 232 -9.99 9.67 25.17
C GLY A 232 -8.56 10.00 24.72
N LYS A 233 -7.97 11.04 25.35
CA LYS A 233 -6.60 11.47 25.08
C LYS A 233 -5.59 10.56 25.76
N ILE A 234 -4.72 9.94 24.98
CA ILE A 234 -3.61 9.12 25.45
C ILE A 234 -2.34 9.96 25.41
N GLU A 235 -1.93 10.47 26.56
CA GLU A 235 -0.79 11.37 26.72
C GLU A 235 0.51 10.58 27.00
N GLU A 236 1.66 11.27 26.91
CA GLU A 236 2.99 10.65 27.08
C GLU A 236 3.12 9.87 28.40
N HIS A 237 2.59 10.42 29.50
CA HIS A 237 2.71 9.79 30.82
C HIS A 237 1.95 8.46 30.97
N HIS A 238 0.96 8.18 30.13
CA HIS A 238 0.26 6.89 30.10
C HIS A 238 1.09 5.79 29.43
N LYS A 239 1.98 6.17 28.51
CA LYS A 239 2.65 5.26 27.58
C LYS A 239 3.38 4.11 28.27
N PHE A 240 4.14 4.40 29.33
CA PHE A 240 4.90 3.35 30.03
C PHE A 240 3.99 2.22 30.55
N ASN A 241 2.94 2.56 31.29
CA ASN A 241 2.03 1.56 31.87
C ASN A 241 1.25 0.81 30.79
N MET A 242 0.85 1.51 29.72
CA MET A 242 0.17 0.89 28.59
C MET A 242 1.06 -0.15 27.89
N VAL A 243 2.33 0.16 27.67
CA VAL A 243 3.28 -0.73 27.00
C VAL A 243 3.64 -1.92 27.89
N GLU A 244 3.77 -1.72 29.21
CA GLU A 244 3.98 -2.81 30.17
C GLU A 244 2.81 -3.80 30.23
N ALA A 245 1.57 -3.29 30.09
CA ALA A 245 0.34 -4.10 30.02
C ALA A 245 -0.05 -4.52 28.59
N GLY A 246 0.82 -4.24 27.62
CA GLY A 246 0.60 -4.57 26.22
C GLY A 246 0.74 -6.06 25.92
N GLU A 247 0.02 -6.50 24.90
CA GLU A 247 0.10 -7.88 24.41
C GLU A 247 0.35 -7.90 22.90
N TRP A 248 1.11 -8.89 22.46
CA TRP A 248 1.34 -9.15 21.06
C TRP A 248 0.22 -10.04 20.52
N ARG A 249 -0.42 -9.60 19.43
CA ARG A 249 -1.47 -10.36 18.73
C ARG A 249 -1.05 -10.61 17.29
N ALA A 250 -1.17 -11.84 16.84
CA ALA A 250 -1.10 -12.20 15.44
C ALA A 250 -2.29 -11.56 14.70
N THR A 251 -2.09 -11.18 13.45
CA THR A 251 -3.13 -10.50 12.64
C THR A 251 -3.30 -11.11 11.26
N ARG A 252 -2.51 -12.13 10.92
CA ARG A 252 -2.65 -12.81 9.64
C ARG A 252 -3.86 -13.73 9.68
N GLU A 253 -4.71 -13.60 8.67
CA GLU A 253 -5.78 -14.54 8.39
C GLU A 253 -5.24 -15.74 7.62
N PHE A 254 -5.81 -16.93 7.81
CA PHE A 254 -5.39 -18.14 7.13
C PHE A 254 -6.58 -19.07 6.86
N GLU A 255 -6.42 -20.01 5.95
CA GLU A 255 -7.42 -21.05 5.67
C GLU A 255 -6.99 -22.38 6.26
N CYS A 256 -7.94 -23.07 6.92
CA CYS A 256 -7.77 -24.43 7.40
C CYS A 256 -9.07 -25.21 7.21
N CYS A 257 -9.00 -26.44 6.70
CA CYS A 257 -10.17 -27.29 6.40
C CYS A 257 -11.20 -26.65 5.47
N GLY A 258 -10.77 -25.74 4.57
CA GLY A 258 -11.65 -24.95 3.71
C GLY A 258 -12.45 -23.86 4.43
N VAL A 259 -12.09 -23.55 5.69
CA VAL A 259 -12.72 -22.51 6.50
C VAL A 259 -11.71 -21.39 6.75
N HIS A 260 -12.15 -20.16 6.53
CA HIS A 260 -11.39 -18.96 6.83
C HIS A 260 -11.25 -18.75 8.33
N GLN A 261 -10.01 -18.57 8.80
CA GLN A 261 -9.67 -18.36 10.19
C GLN A 261 -9.28 -16.90 10.42
N THR A 262 -9.93 -16.27 11.40
CA THR A 262 -9.69 -14.88 11.76
C THR A 262 -8.56 -14.75 12.79
N PRO A 263 -8.04 -13.52 13.02
CA PRO A 263 -6.97 -13.27 13.99
C PRO A 263 -7.26 -13.73 15.42
N GLU A 264 -8.53 -13.87 15.81
CA GLU A 264 -8.94 -14.33 17.14
C GLU A 264 -8.59 -15.79 17.41
N GLN A 265 -8.26 -16.56 16.37
CA GLN A 265 -7.82 -17.95 16.51
C GLN A 265 -6.35 -18.08 16.98
N TRP A 266 -5.58 -16.99 16.96
CA TRP A 266 -4.21 -16.97 17.44
C TRP A 266 -4.18 -16.78 18.97
N ASP A 267 -3.50 -17.67 19.67
CA ASP A 267 -3.24 -17.53 21.10
C ASP A 267 -1.99 -16.68 21.40
N GLU A 268 -1.71 -16.44 22.68
CA GLU A 268 -0.56 -15.66 23.12
C GLU A 268 0.79 -16.31 22.77
N THR A 269 0.82 -17.61 22.50
CA THR A 269 2.03 -18.33 22.11
C THR A 269 2.31 -18.25 20.61
N GLY A 270 1.37 -17.71 19.83
CA GLY A 270 1.41 -17.69 18.37
C GLY A 270 1.02 -19.02 17.76
N SER A 271 0.26 -19.84 18.47
CA SER A 271 -0.41 -20.99 17.91
C SER A 271 -1.84 -20.63 17.55
N ALA A 272 -2.27 -21.02 16.35
CA ALA A 272 -3.65 -20.87 15.93
C ALA A 272 -4.32 -22.24 15.87
N LEU A 273 -5.45 -22.36 16.54
CA LEU A 273 -6.28 -23.56 16.47
C LEU A 273 -7.42 -23.31 15.48
N CYS A 274 -7.57 -24.20 14.50
CA CYS A 274 -8.70 -24.13 13.59
C CYS A 274 -10.02 -24.29 14.36
N CYS A 275 -10.96 -23.38 14.19
CA CYS A 275 -12.25 -23.41 14.86
C CYS A 275 -13.10 -24.64 14.46
N GLN A 276 -12.78 -25.30 13.35
CA GLN A 276 -13.52 -26.47 12.86
C GLN A 276 -12.86 -27.78 13.24
N CYS A 277 -11.55 -27.97 13.01
CA CYS A 277 -10.88 -29.25 13.23
C CYS A 277 -10.07 -29.29 14.53
N GLY A 278 -9.82 -28.16 15.18
CA GLY A 278 -9.02 -28.07 16.41
C GLY A 278 -7.51 -28.30 16.21
N GLU A 279 -7.07 -28.53 14.98
CA GLU A 279 -5.65 -28.71 14.69
C GLU A 279 -4.92 -27.35 14.70
N SER A 280 -3.62 -27.41 15.01
CA SER A 280 -2.77 -26.22 14.90
C SER A 280 -2.67 -25.79 13.44
N GLY A 281 -3.18 -24.59 13.16
CA GLY A 281 -3.31 -24.02 11.82
C GLY A 281 -1.99 -23.54 11.23
N ASP A 282 -1.85 -22.51 10.60
CA ASP A 282 -0.83 -21.77 9.89
C ASP A 282 0.64 -22.09 10.28
N THR A 283 1.09 -23.28 9.93
CA THR A 283 2.48 -23.71 10.10
C THR A 283 3.20 -23.77 8.76
N ASN A 284 4.52 -23.61 8.80
CA ASN A 284 5.37 -23.82 7.62
C ASN A 284 5.45 -25.33 7.25
N GLU A 285 6.15 -25.66 6.18
CA GLU A 285 6.32 -27.03 5.65
C GLU A 285 6.90 -28.03 6.68
N ARG A 286 7.53 -27.54 7.74
CA ARG A 286 8.10 -28.33 8.83
C ARG A 286 7.18 -28.44 10.05
N GLY A 287 5.95 -27.97 9.95
CA GLY A 287 5.00 -27.92 11.06
C GLY A 287 5.40 -26.94 12.18
N LYS A 288 6.15 -25.88 11.83
CA LYS A 288 6.60 -24.83 12.75
C LYS A 288 5.96 -23.50 12.40
N ILE A 289 5.93 -22.60 13.38
CA ILE A 289 5.38 -21.25 13.24
C ILE A 289 6.48 -20.27 12.83
N ASP A 290 6.20 -19.40 11.88
CA ASP A 290 7.00 -18.25 11.55
C ASP A 290 6.39 -17.01 12.21
N ALA A 291 7.03 -16.50 13.27
CA ALA A 291 6.53 -15.36 14.04
C ALA A 291 7.08 -14.04 13.51
N GLY A 292 6.20 -13.09 13.20
CA GLY A 292 6.58 -11.74 12.79
C GLY A 292 6.21 -10.72 13.85
N PHE A 293 7.10 -9.76 14.11
CA PHE A 293 6.82 -8.68 15.05
C PHE A 293 7.06 -7.32 14.38
N HIS A 294 6.05 -6.47 14.43
CA HIS A 294 6.20 -5.08 14.01
C HIS A 294 6.20 -4.15 15.23
N ILE A 295 7.25 -3.34 15.37
CA ILE A 295 7.40 -2.38 16.45
C ILE A 295 7.89 -1.03 15.94
N TRP A 296 7.29 0.05 16.42
CA TRP A 296 7.71 1.41 16.09
C TRP A 296 8.02 2.27 17.31
N SER A 297 8.62 3.43 17.08
CA SER A 297 9.18 4.28 18.11
C SER A 297 8.18 4.74 19.17
N ALA A 298 6.88 4.79 18.87
CA ALA A 298 5.87 5.22 19.83
C ALA A 298 5.74 4.28 21.05
N TYR A 299 6.15 3.02 20.93
CA TYR A 299 6.14 2.07 22.05
C TYR A 299 7.42 2.13 22.90
N ASN A 300 8.41 2.92 22.49
CA ASN A 300 9.68 3.03 23.20
C ASN A 300 9.63 4.17 24.23
N ASP A 301 10.22 3.98 25.39
CA ASP A 301 10.30 4.91 26.51
C ASP A 301 11.50 5.87 26.45
N ASN A 302 12.29 5.83 25.38
CA ASN A 302 13.41 6.72 25.20
C ASN A 302 12.92 8.18 25.04
N PRO A 303 13.53 9.19 25.69
CA PRO A 303 13.13 10.60 25.57
C PRO A 303 13.05 11.12 24.12
N ASN A 304 13.91 10.62 23.22
CA ASN A 304 13.89 10.98 21.79
C ASN A 304 12.76 10.31 20.99
N THR A 305 11.93 9.47 21.64
CA THR A 305 10.75 8.82 21.08
C THR A 305 9.48 9.20 21.85
N SER A 306 9.54 10.30 22.63
CA SER A 306 8.35 10.88 23.24
C SER A 306 7.35 11.36 22.18
N LEU A 307 6.06 11.40 22.50
CA LEU A 307 5.03 11.85 21.57
C LEU A 307 5.30 13.27 21.06
N PRO A 308 5.73 14.25 21.89
CA PRO A 308 6.18 15.55 21.40
C PRO A 308 7.33 15.47 20.38
N SER A 309 8.31 14.61 20.61
CA SER A 309 9.44 14.45 19.69
C SER A 309 9.00 13.84 18.36
N ILE A 310 8.17 12.78 18.40
CA ILE A 310 7.60 12.14 17.20
C ILE A 310 6.76 13.15 16.41
N ALA A 311 5.88 13.92 17.07
CA ALA A 311 5.05 14.92 16.43
C ALA A 311 5.89 16.03 15.75
N ALA A 312 6.94 16.51 16.41
CA ALA A 312 7.83 17.54 15.86
C ALA A 312 8.61 17.03 14.63
N GLU A 313 9.11 15.80 14.68
CA GLU A 313 9.80 15.18 13.55
C GLU A 313 8.85 14.92 12.38
N TYR A 314 7.63 14.43 12.65
CA TYR A 314 6.59 14.21 11.65
C TYR A 314 6.18 15.51 10.95
N ASP A 315 5.95 16.59 11.72
CA ASP A 315 5.58 17.88 11.14
C ASP A 315 6.68 18.48 10.25
N LYS A 316 7.94 18.26 10.60
CA LYS A 316 9.07 18.62 9.73
C LYS A 316 9.16 17.73 8.50
N ALA A 317 8.86 16.44 8.65
CA ALA A 317 8.92 15.46 7.56
C ALA A 317 7.85 15.71 6.49
N LYS A 318 6.65 16.15 6.89
CA LYS A 318 5.54 16.47 5.94
C LYS A 318 5.90 17.47 4.85
N LYS A 319 6.94 18.28 5.05
CA LYS A 319 7.36 19.33 4.13
C LYS A 319 8.39 18.87 3.09
N ASP A 320 8.90 17.65 3.22
CA ASP A 320 9.98 17.13 2.39
C ASP A 320 9.84 15.60 2.24
N PRO A 321 9.52 15.09 1.04
CA PRO A 321 9.35 13.66 0.78
C PRO A 321 10.50 12.79 1.28
N ARG A 322 11.76 13.25 1.14
CA ARG A 322 12.94 12.50 1.60
C ARG A 322 12.98 12.38 3.11
N LYS A 323 12.57 13.45 3.82
CA LYS A 323 12.46 13.41 5.28
C LYS A 323 11.30 12.55 5.74
N MET A 324 10.18 12.54 4.97
CA MET A 324 9.05 11.66 5.22
C MET A 324 9.47 10.20 5.08
N GLN A 325 10.18 9.83 4.01
CA GLN A 325 10.72 8.48 3.85
C GLN A 325 11.60 8.08 5.04
N THR A 326 12.53 8.95 5.42
CA THR A 326 13.39 8.71 6.59
C THR A 326 12.56 8.52 7.86
N PHE A 327 11.56 9.38 8.10
CA PHE A 327 10.69 9.30 9.28
C PHE A 327 9.87 7.99 9.29
N MET A 328 9.22 7.65 8.19
CA MET A 328 8.42 6.43 8.09
C MET A 328 9.27 5.18 8.30
N ASN A 329 10.41 5.09 7.65
CA ASN A 329 11.29 3.94 7.76
C ASN A 329 11.92 3.81 9.15
N THR A 330 12.43 4.91 9.72
CA THR A 330 13.25 4.85 10.94
C THR A 330 12.45 5.07 12.23
N LYS A 331 11.33 5.80 12.20
CA LYS A 331 10.50 6.08 13.38
C LYS A 331 9.24 5.23 13.43
N VAL A 332 8.54 5.09 12.30
CA VAL A 332 7.31 4.28 12.23
C VAL A 332 7.62 2.81 11.96
N GLY A 333 8.76 2.51 11.34
CA GLY A 333 9.17 1.13 11.05
C GLY A 333 8.34 0.49 9.93
N VAL A 334 7.88 1.31 8.98
CA VAL A 334 7.17 0.85 7.79
C VAL A 334 7.91 1.29 6.54
N GLU A 335 7.73 0.54 5.47
CA GLU A 335 8.23 0.93 4.17
C GLU A 335 7.55 2.20 3.66
N TYR A 336 8.25 2.99 2.89
CA TYR A 336 7.74 4.23 2.34
C TYR A 336 8.26 4.46 0.93
N SER A 337 7.35 4.82 0.04
CA SER A 337 7.66 5.41 -1.25
C SER A 337 6.72 6.57 -1.47
N ASP A 338 7.25 7.72 -1.82
CA ASP A 338 6.47 8.94 -2.05
C ASP A 338 5.44 8.72 -3.18
N ALA A 339 5.87 8.09 -4.26
CA ALA A 339 4.99 7.77 -5.38
C ALA A 339 3.89 6.74 -5.02
N LEU A 340 4.22 5.73 -4.19
CA LEU A 340 3.27 4.69 -3.79
C LEU A 340 2.30 5.17 -2.71
N GLN A 341 2.72 6.08 -1.81
CA GLN A 341 1.85 6.61 -0.76
C GLN A 341 0.89 7.68 -1.27
N ALA A 342 1.35 8.53 -2.18
CA ALA A 342 0.52 9.60 -2.75
C ALA A 342 -0.69 9.03 -3.54
N HIS A 343 -0.56 7.83 -4.09
CA HIS A 343 -1.56 7.27 -5.00
C HIS A 343 -2.06 5.86 -4.60
N LYS A 344 -1.81 5.44 -3.34
CA LYS A 344 -2.38 4.17 -2.85
C LYS A 344 -3.90 4.30 -2.82
N LEU A 345 -4.59 3.46 -3.57
CA LEU A 345 -6.05 3.39 -3.54
C LEU A 345 -6.54 2.87 -2.17
N ASN A 346 -7.61 3.47 -1.68
CA ASN A 346 -8.37 2.93 -0.57
C ASN A 346 -8.83 1.50 -0.87
N ASN A 347 -9.06 0.72 0.17
CA ASN A 347 -9.63 -0.61 0.01
C ASN A 347 -11.04 -0.50 -0.60
N PHE A 348 -11.42 -1.48 -1.42
CA PHE A 348 -12.74 -1.49 -2.07
C PHE A 348 -13.89 -1.54 -1.05
N GLU A 349 -13.70 -2.18 0.09
CA GLU A 349 -14.69 -2.22 1.17
C GLU A 349 -14.94 -0.82 1.76
N GLU A 350 -13.90 -0.01 1.94
CA GLU A 350 -14.03 1.37 2.44
C GLU A 350 -14.82 2.23 1.46
N LEU A 351 -14.57 2.11 0.16
CA LEU A 351 -15.32 2.80 -0.88
C LEU A 351 -16.76 2.31 -0.96
N TYR A 352 -16.99 0.99 -0.83
CA TYR A 352 -18.32 0.40 -0.79
C TYR A 352 -19.15 0.90 0.40
N GLN A 353 -18.53 1.04 1.57
CA GLN A 353 -19.19 1.57 2.78
C GLN A 353 -19.46 3.08 2.69
N ARG A 354 -18.75 3.83 1.86
CA ARG A 354 -18.95 5.27 1.63
C ARG A 354 -20.15 5.59 0.73
N ARG A 355 -20.87 4.61 0.22
CA ARG A 355 -22.04 4.85 -0.64
C ARG A 355 -23.10 5.66 0.10
N GLU A 356 -23.78 6.51 -0.64
CA GLU A 356 -24.75 7.48 -0.16
C GLU A 356 -26.14 7.15 -0.68
N TYR A 357 -27.17 7.55 0.08
CA TYR A 357 -28.56 7.33 -0.31
C TYR A 357 -29.02 8.44 -1.26
N TYR A 358 -28.88 8.21 -2.55
CA TYR A 358 -29.49 8.99 -3.60
C TYR A 358 -29.82 8.09 -4.81
N SER A 359 -30.85 8.46 -5.58
CA SER A 359 -31.34 7.69 -6.73
C SER A 359 -31.14 8.50 -8.03
N PRO A 360 -29.92 8.52 -8.59
CA PRO A 360 -29.59 9.48 -9.66
C PRO A 360 -30.28 9.20 -10.98
N MET A 361 -30.80 7.97 -11.20
CA MET A 361 -31.63 7.66 -12.38
C MET A 361 -33.07 8.19 -12.23
N GLU A 362 -33.54 8.45 -11.01
CA GLU A 362 -34.84 9.11 -10.77
C GLU A 362 -34.70 10.63 -10.72
N GLN A 363 -33.65 11.11 -10.05
CA GLN A 363 -33.38 12.52 -9.87
C GLN A 363 -31.89 12.78 -9.63
N LEU A 364 -31.28 13.61 -10.47
CA LEU A 364 -29.89 14.03 -10.34
C LEU A 364 -29.68 14.93 -9.11
N PRO A 365 -28.46 14.94 -8.53
CA PRO A 365 -28.09 15.87 -7.46
C PRO A 365 -28.35 17.33 -7.83
N GLU A 366 -28.78 18.15 -6.86
CA GLU A 366 -29.12 19.56 -7.06
C GLU A 366 -27.97 20.38 -7.64
N GLN A 367 -26.72 20.01 -7.35
CA GLN A 367 -25.51 20.70 -7.79
C GLN A 367 -25.09 20.36 -9.22
N THR A 368 -25.84 19.53 -9.95
CA THR A 368 -25.49 19.06 -11.30
C THR A 368 -25.39 20.22 -12.29
N ARG A 369 -24.27 20.33 -12.98
CA ARG A 369 -24.00 21.31 -14.06
C ARG A 369 -24.03 20.69 -15.45
N CYS A 370 -23.69 19.42 -15.54
CA CYS A 370 -23.80 18.62 -16.76
C CYS A 370 -23.75 17.13 -16.44
N VAL A 371 -24.12 16.31 -17.41
CA VAL A 371 -23.89 14.87 -17.39
C VAL A 371 -22.86 14.51 -18.45
N LEU A 372 -21.82 13.78 -18.06
CA LEU A 372 -20.79 13.26 -18.94
C LEU A 372 -20.90 11.74 -19.02
N ALA A 373 -20.50 11.17 -20.15
CA ALA A 373 -20.40 9.73 -20.33
C ALA A 373 -18.96 9.30 -20.60
N THR A 374 -18.62 8.08 -20.19
CA THR A 374 -17.36 7.44 -20.56
C THR A 374 -17.61 6.03 -21.05
N ILE A 375 -16.87 5.60 -22.08
CA ILE A 375 -17.07 4.33 -22.78
C ILE A 375 -15.73 3.62 -22.91
N ASP A 376 -15.71 2.36 -22.48
CA ASP A 376 -14.57 1.45 -22.61
C ASP A 376 -14.93 0.34 -23.62
N THR A 377 -14.15 0.23 -24.69
CA THR A 377 -14.37 -0.73 -25.77
C THR A 377 -13.70 -2.05 -25.45
N GLN A 378 -14.50 -3.07 -25.20
CA GLN A 378 -14.05 -4.44 -24.96
C GLN A 378 -14.24 -5.29 -26.24
N LYS A 379 -13.70 -6.51 -26.25
CA LYS A 379 -13.77 -7.41 -27.41
C LYS A 379 -15.18 -7.76 -27.85
N ASN A 380 -16.14 -7.82 -26.92
CA ASN A 380 -17.50 -8.32 -27.16
C ASN A 380 -18.58 -7.47 -26.49
N ARG A 381 -18.28 -6.23 -26.14
CA ARG A 381 -19.22 -5.30 -25.54
C ARG A 381 -18.61 -3.90 -25.41
N PHE A 382 -19.45 -2.93 -25.13
CA PHE A 382 -19.08 -1.65 -24.52
C PHE A 382 -19.45 -1.67 -23.05
N ASP A 383 -18.53 -1.23 -22.18
CA ASP A 383 -18.83 -0.82 -20.80
C ASP A 383 -18.94 0.70 -20.80
N TYR A 384 -20.04 1.26 -20.26
CA TYR A 384 -20.25 2.71 -20.21
C TYR A 384 -20.68 3.20 -18.83
N HIS A 385 -20.41 4.47 -18.55
CA HIS A 385 -20.74 5.05 -17.27
C HIS A 385 -21.22 6.49 -17.43
N PHE A 386 -22.31 6.86 -16.75
CA PHE A 386 -22.82 8.23 -16.67
C PHE A 386 -22.38 8.88 -15.36
N TRP A 387 -21.98 10.14 -15.44
CA TRP A 387 -21.44 10.92 -14.35
C TRP A 387 -22.10 12.30 -14.31
N ALA A 388 -22.76 12.65 -13.22
CA ALA A 388 -23.15 14.02 -12.97
C ALA A 388 -21.95 14.80 -12.43
N VAL A 389 -21.74 15.99 -12.94
CA VAL A 389 -20.61 16.85 -12.60
C VAL A 389 -21.11 18.16 -12.02
N GLY A 390 -20.57 18.52 -10.87
CA GLY A 390 -20.91 19.73 -10.14
C GLY A 390 -19.76 20.74 -10.07
N GLU A 391 -19.85 21.61 -9.08
CA GLU A 391 -18.88 22.65 -8.84
C GLU A 391 -17.53 22.07 -8.37
N ARG A 392 -16.43 22.71 -8.77
CA ARG A 392 -15.07 22.39 -8.33
C ARG A 392 -14.64 20.94 -8.57
N GLY A 393 -15.25 20.29 -9.59
CA GLY A 393 -14.92 18.92 -9.95
C GLY A 393 -15.50 17.86 -9.01
N GLU A 394 -16.53 18.16 -8.26
CA GLU A 394 -17.35 17.20 -7.54
C GLU A 394 -18.12 16.34 -8.53
N ILE A 395 -18.19 15.04 -8.31
CA ILE A 395 -18.69 14.06 -9.28
C ILE A 395 -19.62 13.09 -8.57
N TRP A 396 -20.76 12.79 -9.16
CA TRP A 396 -21.69 11.75 -8.73
C TRP A 396 -21.75 10.65 -9.78
N ALA A 397 -21.53 9.41 -9.36
CA ALA A 397 -21.78 8.25 -10.17
C ALA A 397 -23.31 8.11 -10.39
N VAL A 398 -23.73 8.03 -11.65
CA VAL A 398 -25.15 7.97 -12.02
C VAL A 398 -25.55 6.56 -12.40
N HIS A 399 -24.89 5.99 -13.41
CA HIS A 399 -25.18 4.66 -13.91
C HIS A 399 -23.93 4.01 -14.53
N TYR A 400 -23.76 2.72 -14.33
CA TYR A 400 -22.76 1.89 -15.01
C TYR A 400 -23.49 0.78 -15.75
N GLY A 401 -23.34 0.73 -17.05
CA GLY A 401 -24.03 -0.20 -17.92
C GLY A 401 -23.12 -0.93 -18.91
N LYS A 402 -23.70 -1.89 -19.63
CA LYS A 402 -23.02 -2.70 -20.62
C LYS A 402 -23.90 -2.90 -21.84
N VAL A 403 -23.35 -2.65 -23.02
CA VAL A 403 -23.97 -3.03 -24.30
C VAL A 403 -23.24 -4.24 -24.84
N HIS A 404 -23.90 -5.39 -24.79
CA HIS A 404 -23.32 -6.67 -25.27
C HIS A 404 -23.42 -6.78 -26.78
N GLY A 405 -22.40 -7.30 -27.42
CA GLY A 405 -22.30 -7.55 -28.87
C GLY A 405 -20.90 -7.20 -29.37
N ASP A 406 -20.62 -7.49 -30.61
CA ASP A 406 -19.37 -7.08 -31.26
C ASP A 406 -19.39 -5.56 -31.46
N PRO A 407 -18.40 -4.81 -30.95
CA PRO A 407 -18.31 -3.35 -31.16
C PRO A 407 -18.25 -2.91 -32.62
N GLU A 408 -17.84 -3.78 -33.53
CA GLU A 408 -17.83 -3.49 -34.96
C GLU A 408 -19.22 -3.66 -35.62
N ASP A 409 -20.17 -4.31 -34.95
CA ASP A 409 -21.52 -4.47 -35.45
C ASP A 409 -22.36 -3.19 -35.32
N GLU A 410 -22.99 -2.79 -36.40
CA GLU A 410 -23.86 -1.61 -36.47
C GLU A 410 -25.02 -1.68 -35.46
N SER A 411 -25.57 -2.85 -35.21
CA SER A 411 -26.64 -3.06 -34.22
C SER A 411 -26.15 -2.78 -32.78
N THR A 412 -24.94 -3.23 -32.44
CA THR A 412 -24.31 -2.97 -31.13
C THR A 412 -24.01 -1.49 -30.97
N GLN A 413 -23.52 -0.84 -32.01
CA GLN A 413 -23.25 0.60 -32.03
C GLN A 413 -24.53 1.43 -31.86
N LYS A 414 -25.63 1.08 -32.55
CA LYS A 414 -26.95 1.73 -32.37
C LYS A 414 -27.49 1.58 -30.96
N ASN A 415 -27.32 0.40 -30.36
CA ASN A 415 -27.72 0.20 -28.98
C ASN A 415 -26.92 1.09 -28.01
N LEU A 416 -25.60 1.26 -28.25
CA LEU A 416 -24.80 2.19 -27.45
C LEU A 416 -25.29 3.65 -27.59
N ILE A 417 -25.59 4.10 -28.81
CA ILE A 417 -26.15 5.45 -29.02
C ILE A 417 -27.48 5.60 -28.28
N HIS A 418 -28.36 4.61 -28.36
CA HIS A 418 -29.63 4.63 -27.62
C HIS A 418 -29.44 4.79 -26.11
N GLU A 419 -28.47 4.09 -25.52
CA GLU A 419 -28.11 4.27 -24.10
C GLU A 419 -27.60 5.68 -23.81
N LEU A 420 -26.74 6.24 -24.67
CA LEU A 420 -26.19 7.59 -24.49
C LEU A 420 -27.24 8.71 -24.66
N GLU A 421 -28.33 8.44 -25.37
CA GLU A 421 -29.48 9.35 -25.56
C GLU A 421 -30.47 9.30 -24.38
N THR A 422 -30.14 8.55 -23.29
CA THR A 422 -31.01 8.48 -22.11
C THR A 422 -31.27 9.85 -21.53
N GLU A 423 -32.55 10.18 -21.33
CA GLU A 423 -32.98 11.39 -20.66
C GLU A 423 -32.93 11.19 -19.11
N LEU A 424 -32.29 12.10 -18.42
CA LEU A 424 -32.21 12.13 -16.96
C LEU A 424 -32.97 13.34 -16.42
N THR A 425 -33.39 13.26 -15.16
CA THR A 425 -34.21 14.31 -14.53
C THR A 425 -33.39 15.10 -13.50
N LEU A 426 -33.34 16.42 -13.66
CA LEU A 426 -32.76 17.34 -12.67
C LEU A 426 -33.64 17.45 -11.41
N SER A 427 -33.08 18.01 -10.34
CA SER A 427 -33.80 18.23 -9.08
C SER A 427 -35.02 19.14 -9.21
N ASP A 428 -35.09 19.98 -10.21
CA ASP A 428 -36.23 20.86 -10.51
C ASP A 428 -37.20 20.27 -11.55
N GLY A 429 -37.03 19.01 -11.95
CA GLY A 429 -37.91 18.29 -12.86
C GLY A 429 -37.61 18.49 -14.35
N ARG A 430 -36.62 19.31 -14.74
CA ARG A 430 -36.20 19.47 -16.13
C ARG A 430 -35.44 18.24 -16.62
N ALA A 431 -35.59 17.95 -17.91
CA ALA A 431 -34.84 16.88 -18.56
C ALA A 431 -33.45 17.35 -19.00
N ILE A 432 -32.46 16.48 -18.85
CA ILE A 432 -31.08 16.69 -19.27
C ILE A 432 -30.53 15.41 -19.90
N GLY A 433 -29.77 15.55 -20.99
CA GLY A 433 -29.07 14.45 -21.65
C GLY A 433 -27.56 14.46 -21.35
N VAL A 434 -26.87 13.47 -21.90
CA VAL A 434 -25.40 13.41 -21.89
C VAL A 434 -24.85 14.55 -22.73
N PHE A 435 -24.16 15.49 -22.09
CA PHE A 435 -23.56 16.64 -22.76
C PHE A 435 -22.38 16.26 -23.66
N ALA A 436 -21.55 15.35 -23.19
CA ALA A 436 -20.41 14.82 -23.96
C ALA A 436 -19.98 13.44 -23.47
N ALA A 437 -19.38 12.67 -24.36
CA ALA A 437 -18.85 11.34 -24.06
C ALA A 437 -17.38 11.21 -24.47
N ALA A 438 -16.58 10.46 -23.69
CA ALA A 438 -15.23 10.03 -24.04
C ALA A 438 -15.24 8.53 -24.32
N MET A 439 -14.71 8.11 -25.46
CA MET A 439 -14.70 6.72 -25.90
C MET A 439 -13.28 6.24 -26.13
N ASP A 440 -12.88 5.17 -25.39
CA ASP A 440 -11.61 4.51 -25.67
C ASP A 440 -11.69 3.70 -26.95
N CYS A 441 -10.91 4.13 -27.93
CA CYS A 441 -10.80 3.48 -29.23
C CYS A 441 -9.53 2.62 -29.34
N ASN A 442 -8.83 2.33 -28.24
CA ASN A 442 -7.58 1.58 -28.26
C ASN A 442 -7.84 0.08 -28.56
N GLY A 443 -6.90 -0.60 -29.21
CA GLY A 443 -6.96 -2.04 -29.44
C GLY A 443 -7.17 -2.47 -30.90
N HIS A 444 -7.71 -3.67 -31.09
CA HIS A 444 -7.83 -4.30 -32.41
C HIS A 444 -8.83 -3.58 -33.34
N ALA A 445 -9.91 -3.07 -32.77
CA ALA A 445 -10.98 -2.36 -33.49
C ALA A 445 -10.71 -0.85 -33.69
N TRP A 446 -9.47 -0.39 -33.53
CA TRP A 446 -9.10 1.03 -33.54
C TRP A 446 -9.73 1.83 -34.70
N LYS A 447 -9.62 1.33 -35.95
CA LYS A 447 -10.14 2.04 -37.11
C LYS A 447 -11.68 2.06 -37.13
N ALA A 448 -12.32 0.92 -36.84
CA ALA A 448 -13.77 0.81 -36.77
C ALA A 448 -14.37 1.72 -35.68
N MET A 449 -13.71 1.84 -34.53
CA MET A 449 -14.15 2.74 -33.45
C MET A 449 -14.00 4.23 -33.84
N LEU A 450 -12.97 4.58 -34.60
CA LEU A 450 -12.86 5.94 -35.16
C LEU A 450 -13.93 6.20 -36.23
N GLU A 451 -14.24 5.22 -37.09
CA GLU A 451 -15.33 5.30 -38.06
C GLU A 451 -16.69 5.49 -37.37
N PHE A 452 -16.91 4.79 -36.26
CA PHE A 452 -18.08 4.99 -35.41
C PHE A 452 -18.13 6.40 -34.79
N CYS A 453 -17.02 6.91 -34.25
CA CYS A 453 -16.99 8.25 -33.62
C CYS A 453 -17.10 9.41 -34.64
N ALA A 454 -16.68 9.20 -35.90
CA ALA A 454 -16.58 10.25 -36.89
C ALA A 454 -17.89 11.07 -37.12
N PRO A 455 -19.09 10.48 -37.23
CA PRO A 455 -20.33 11.22 -37.36
C PRO A 455 -20.79 11.94 -36.09
N TYR A 456 -20.22 11.58 -34.93
CA TYR A 456 -20.58 12.14 -33.61
C TYR A 456 -19.53 13.08 -33.07
N GLN A 457 -18.58 13.57 -33.86
CA GLN A 457 -17.55 14.51 -33.42
C GLN A 457 -18.18 15.78 -32.81
N GLY A 458 -17.64 16.21 -31.66
CA GLY A 458 -18.23 17.29 -30.87
C GLY A 458 -19.14 16.78 -29.72
N TRP A 459 -19.65 15.55 -29.81
CA TRP A 459 -20.40 14.90 -28.75
C TRP A 459 -19.66 13.69 -28.20
N ILE A 460 -19.15 12.78 -29.06
CA ILE A 460 -18.32 11.64 -28.68
C ILE A 460 -16.87 11.91 -29.07
N PHE A 461 -16.01 12.01 -28.07
CA PHE A 461 -14.57 12.27 -28.24
C PHE A 461 -13.80 10.96 -28.22
N ALA A 462 -13.20 10.59 -29.35
CA ALA A 462 -12.31 9.44 -29.43
C ALA A 462 -11.02 9.70 -28.65
N ILE A 463 -10.67 8.76 -27.77
CA ILE A 463 -9.45 8.82 -26.96
C ILE A 463 -8.58 7.57 -27.15
N ARG A 464 -7.29 7.72 -26.86
CA ARG A 464 -6.33 6.64 -26.90
C ARG A 464 -5.36 6.73 -25.72
N GLY A 465 -5.32 5.71 -24.89
CA GLY A 465 -4.35 5.62 -23.80
C GLY A 465 -2.92 5.37 -24.32
N GLU A 466 -1.96 6.20 -23.92
CA GLU A 466 -0.54 5.97 -24.16
C GLU A 466 0.14 5.48 -22.88
N VAL A 467 0.67 4.25 -22.93
CA VAL A 467 1.46 3.65 -21.86
C VAL A 467 2.92 3.58 -22.33
N ASN A 468 3.65 4.68 -22.24
CA ASN A 468 5.05 4.69 -22.64
C ASN A 468 5.92 5.24 -21.50
N ALA A 469 7.06 4.61 -21.21
CA ALA A 469 8.01 5.06 -20.19
C ALA A 469 8.46 6.53 -20.37
N LYS A 470 8.49 7.03 -21.61
CA LYS A 470 8.81 8.43 -21.93
C LYS A 470 7.66 9.40 -21.65
N THR A 471 6.41 8.95 -21.55
CA THR A 471 5.23 9.81 -21.32
C THR A 471 4.92 10.00 -19.85
N LYS A 472 5.46 9.17 -18.94
CA LYS A 472 5.20 9.27 -17.49
C LYS A 472 5.45 10.67 -16.89
N PHE A 473 6.42 11.40 -17.43
CA PHE A 473 6.81 12.73 -16.95
C PHE A 473 6.24 13.87 -17.81
N LYS A 474 5.41 13.56 -18.80
CA LYS A 474 4.72 14.57 -19.61
C LYS A 474 3.41 14.99 -18.93
N PRO A 475 2.84 16.16 -19.30
CA PRO A 475 1.51 16.54 -18.84
C PRO A 475 0.46 15.45 -19.09
N GLU A 476 -0.62 15.47 -18.31
CA GLU A 476 -1.67 14.45 -18.33
C GLU A 476 -2.29 14.23 -19.71
N PHE A 477 -2.32 15.25 -20.53
CA PHE A 477 -2.78 15.18 -21.92
C PHE A 477 -2.00 16.13 -22.82
N THR A 478 -1.92 15.78 -24.09
CA THR A 478 -1.43 16.69 -25.12
C THR A 478 -2.58 17.61 -25.53
N LEU A 479 -2.33 18.91 -25.60
CA LEU A 479 -3.33 19.91 -25.98
C LEU A 479 -3.76 19.80 -27.45
N GLY A 480 -3.04 19.06 -28.30
CA GLY A 480 -3.34 18.90 -29.71
C GLY A 480 -4.15 17.66 -30.05
N PHE A 481 -5.01 17.78 -31.05
CA PHE A 481 -5.66 16.63 -31.67
C PHE A 481 -4.71 15.97 -32.65
N LYS A 482 -4.96 14.68 -32.86
CA LYS A 482 -4.47 13.95 -34.04
C LYS A 482 -5.66 13.61 -34.89
N VAL A 483 -5.53 13.74 -36.19
CA VAL A 483 -6.58 13.33 -37.15
C VAL A 483 -6.14 12.07 -37.83
N HIS A 484 -7.01 11.05 -37.83
CA HIS A 484 -6.71 9.82 -38.56
C HIS A 484 -6.77 10.07 -40.08
N PRO A 485 -5.70 9.76 -40.85
CA PRO A 485 -5.57 10.22 -42.23
C PRO A 485 -6.66 9.67 -43.17
N GLU A 486 -7.15 8.46 -42.93
CA GLU A 486 -8.18 7.82 -43.75
C GLU A 486 -9.60 8.15 -43.25
N VAL A 487 -9.86 7.99 -41.96
CA VAL A 487 -11.19 8.14 -41.37
C VAL A 487 -11.60 9.62 -41.18
N LYS A 488 -10.59 10.53 -41.13
CA LYS A 488 -10.80 11.94 -40.83
C LYS A 488 -11.45 12.23 -39.48
N CYS A 489 -11.36 11.29 -38.55
CA CYS A 489 -11.81 11.42 -37.17
C CYS A 489 -10.69 11.99 -36.31
N GLU A 490 -11.02 12.95 -35.49
CA GLU A 490 -10.13 13.49 -34.46
C GLU A 490 -10.04 12.54 -33.28
N TYR A 491 -8.84 12.39 -32.72
CA TYR A 491 -8.64 11.64 -31.49
C TYR A 491 -7.58 12.27 -30.59
N ARG A 492 -7.61 11.93 -29.30
CA ARG A 492 -6.70 12.43 -28.30
C ARG A 492 -5.85 11.34 -27.69
N SER A 493 -4.57 11.61 -27.49
CA SER A 493 -3.67 10.73 -26.76
C SER A 493 -3.63 11.13 -25.28
N LEU A 494 -3.89 10.18 -24.38
CA LEU A 494 -3.95 10.41 -22.94
C LEU A 494 -2.72 9.82 -22.24
N ASN A 495 -2.15 10.55 -21.28
CA ASN A 495 -1.20 10.02 -20.34
C ASN A 495 -1.93 9.27 -19.20
N VAL A 496 -2.24 8.01 -19.46
CA VAL A 496 -3.03 7.16 -18.54
C VAL A 496 -2.39 7.05 -17.16
N HIS A 497 -1.05 7.06 -17.07
CA HIS A 497 -0.35 6.98 -15.79
C HIS A 497 -0.66 8.17 -14.88
N GLN A 498 -0.59 9.38 -15.39
CA GLN A 498 -0.88 10.59 -14.61
C GLN A 498 -2.37 10.71 -14.26
N LEU A 499 -3.25 10.38 -15.20
CA LEU A 499 -4.68 10.36 -14.94
C LEU A 499 -5.07 9.32 -13.89
N LYS A 500 -4.43 8.13 -13.87
CA LYS A 500 -4.62 7.12 -12.82
C LYS A 500 -4.15 7.61 -11.45
N ASN A 501 -3.06 8.35 -11.36
CA ASN A 501 -2.63 8.99 -10.13
C ASN A 501 -3.71 9.93 -9.58
N ARG A 502 -4.27 10.78 -10.43
CA ARG A 502 -5.37 11.68 -10.04
C ARG A 502 -6.67 10.97 -9.69
N ALA A 503 -7.00 9.89 -10.40
CA ALA A 503 -8.17 9.08 -10.06
C ALA A 503 -8.02 8.48 -8.65
N ALA A 504 -6.82 7.97 -8.31
CA ALA A 504 -6.52 7.50 -6.97
C ALA A 504 -6.64 8.60 -5.90
N GLU A 505 -6.11 9.80 -6.16
CA GLU A 505 -6.25 10.95 -5.26
C GLU A 505 -7.72 11.31 -5.00
N ARG A 506 -8.56 11.29 -6.05
CA ARG A 506 -9.99 11.58 -5.91
C ARG A 506 -10.74 10.51 -5.13
N LEU A 507 -10.46 9.22 -5.36
CA LEU A 507 -11.07 8.14 -4.60
C LEU A 507 -10.62 8.13 -3.12
N ASN A 508 -9.41 8.59 -2.84
CA ASN A 508 -8.88 8.73 -1.48
C ASN A 508 -9.38 9.99 -0.75
N ASN A 509 -10.04 10.92 -1.46
CA ASN A 509 -10.66 12.07 -0.82
C ASN A 509 -11.88 11.63 -0.01
N GLU A 510 -11.87 11.88 1.29
CA GLU A 510 -12.95 11.49 2.23
C GLU A 510 -13.92 12.63 2.52
N MET A 511 -13.62 13.84 2.04
CA MET A 511 -14.42 15.02 2.32
C MET A 511 -15.28 15.40 1.12
N PRO A 512 -16.62 15.36 1.20
CA PRO A 512 -17.52 15.85 0.18
C PRO A 512 -17.18 17.29 -0.28
N GLY A 513 -17.41 17.57 -1.55
CA GLY A 513 -17.13 18.86 -2.17
C GLY A 513 -16.01 18.77 -3.23
N LYS A 514 -15.03 19.64 -3.18
CA LYS A 514 -13.98 19.73 -4.22
C LYS A 514 -13.32 18.37 -4.50
N ASN A 515 -13.42 17.93 -5.77
CA ASN A 515 -12.80 16.71 -6.27
C ASN A 515 -13.29 15.41 -5.59
N TYR A 516 -14.39 15.42 -4.89
CA TYR A 516 -14.99 14.22 -4.28
C TYR A 516 -15.76 13.42 -5.33
N VAL A 517 -15.82 12.10 -5.16
CA VAL A 517 -16.60 11.18 -5.99
C VAL A 517 -17.62 10.47 -5.12
N HIS A 518 -18.88 10.74 -5.39
CA HIS A 518 -20.05 10.14 -4.74
C HIS A 518 -20.48 8.87 -5.46
N PHE A 519 -20.90 7.87 -4.70
CA PHE A 519 -21.45 6.62 -5.22
C PHE A 519 -22.80 6.33 -4.55
N PRO A 520 -23.86 6.00 -5.33
CA PRO A 520 -25.16 5.70 -4.75
C PRO A 520 -25.23 4.29 -4.17
N VAL A 521 -26.11 4.10 -3.18
CA VAL A 521 -26.53 2.77 -2.73
C VAL A 521 -27.49 2.21 -3.77
N SER A 522 -27.00 1.33 -4.64
CA SER A 522 -27.82 0.64 -5.65
C SER A 522 -27.19 -0.70 -6.03
N ASP A 523 -27.96 -1.55 -6.72
CA ASP A 523 -27.50 -2.86 -7.19
C ASP A 523 -26.40 -2.77 -8.27
N VAL A 524 -26.33 -1.65 -9.01
CA VAL A 524 -25.31 -1.41 -10.03
C VAL A 524 -23.95 -1.14 -9.40
N PHE A 525 -23.93 -0.45 -8.24
CA PHE A 525 -22.70 -0.13 -7.51
C PHE A 525 -22.52 -1.12 -6.35
N ASP A 526 -22.44 -2.40 -6.72
CA ASP A 526 -22.22 -3.53 -5.82
C ASP A 526 -20.74 -3.69 -5.41
N LEU A 527 -20.46 -4.68 -4.61
CA LEU A 527 -19.10 -4.98 -4.16
C LEU A 527 -18.15 -5.30 -5.34
N ILE A 528 -18.66 -5.97 -6.39
CA ILE A 528 -17.89 -6.34 -7.58
C ILE A 528 -17.49 -5.09 -8.37
N TYR A 529 -18.38 -4.09 -8.46
CA TYR A 529 -18.06 -2.80 -9.07
C TYR A 529 -16.86 -2.15 -8.36
N PHE A 530 -16.85 -2.11 -7.01
CA PHE A 530 -15.75 -1.51 -6.25
C PHE A 530 -14.45 -2.32 -6.31
N GLN A 531 -14.54 -3.65 -6.40
CA GLN A 531 -13.38 -4.50 -6.68
C GLN A 531 -12.76 -4.17 -8.05
N MET A 532 -13.57 -3.97 -9.09
CA MET A 532 -13.09 -3.55 -10.40
C MET A 532 -12.57 -2.11 -10.40
N LEU A 533 -13.21 -1.19 -9.67
CA LEU A 533 -12.77 0.19 -9.51
C LEU A 533 -11.42 0.31 -8.82
N THR A 534 -11.04 -0.63 -7.98
CA THR A 534 -9.75 -0.68 -7.27
C THR A 534 -8.85 -1.82 -7.74
N ALA A 535 -9.09 -2.34 -8.94
CA ALA A 535 -8.41 -3.53 -9.48
C ALA A 535 -6.92 -3.33 -9.76
N GLU A 536 -6.45 -2.11 -9.82
CA GLU A 536 -5.04 -1.82 -10.06
C GLU A 536 -4.35 -1.27 -8.81
N GLU A 537 -3.05 -1.45 -8.77
CA GLU A 537 -2.16 -0.89 -7.76
C GLU A 537 -0.88 -0.38 -8.40
N LEU A 538 -0.24 0.57 -7.74
CA LEU A 538 1.02 1.12 -8.19
C LEU A 538 2.16 0.18 -7.79
N LYS A 539 2.88 -0.38 -8.76
CA LYS A 539 4.00 -1.31 -8.56
C LYS A 539 5.31 -0.76 -9.10
N GLY A 540 6.41 -1.23 -8.52
CA GLY A 540 7.77 -0.86 -8.93
C GLY A 540 8.41 0.22 -8.07
N SER A 541 9.59 0.67 -8.47
CA SER A 541 10.37 1.68 -7.75
C SER A 541 11.03 2.68 -8.70
N GLY A 542 11.27 3.89 -8.23
CA GLY A 542 11.93 4.96 -9.00
C GLY A 542 11.24 5.25 -10.34
N SER A 543 11.98 5.20 -11.43
CA SER A 543 11.44 5.44 -12.79
C SER A 543 10.57 4.30 -13.34
N ASN A 544 10.58 3.13 -12.69
CA ASN A 544 9.85 1.94 -13.12
C ASN A 544 8.47 1.77 -12.44
N VAL A 545 8.05 2.73 -11.64
CA VAL A 545 6.72 2.73 -11.02
C VAL A 545 5.64 2.76 -12.10
N LYS A 546 4.69 1.82 -12.07
CA LYS A 546 3.56 1.72 -13.01
C LYS A 546 2.30 1.23 -12.31
N TRP A 547 1.15 1.62 -12.83
CA TRP A 547 -0.12 0.99 -12.49
C TRP A 547 -0.17 -0.39 -13.13
N ASP A 548 -0.55 -1.41 -12.34
CA ASP A 548 -0.65 -2.80 -12.78
C ASP A 548 -1.80 -3.49 -12.05
N LYS A 549 -2.46 -4.44 -12.71
CA LYS A 549 -3.56 -5.17 -12.11
C LYS A 549 -3.08 -5.97 -10.89
N LYS A 550 -3.91 -6.02 -9.86
CA LYS A 550 -3.70 -6.93 -8.72
C LYS A 550 -3.78 -8.38 -9.21
N PRO A 551 -3.07 -9.32 -8.59
CA PRO A 551 -2.94 -10.71 -9.09
C PRO A 551 -4.29 -11.41 -9.35
N ASP A 552 -5.28 -11.16 -8.49
CA ASP A 552 -6.60 -11.81 -8.54
C ASP A 552 -7.65 -11.02 -9.33
N GLN A 553 -7.28 -9.87 -9.91
CA GLN A 553 -8.19 -8.99 -10.62
C GLN A 553 -8.00 -9.09 -12.14
N LYS A 554 -9.05 -9.56 -12.83
CA LYS A 554 -9.04 -9.67 -14.29
C LYS A 554 -9.63 -8.44 -14.98
N ARG A 555 -10.53 -7.74 -14.30
CA ARG A 555 -11.36 -6.66 -14.83
C ARG A 555 -11.13 -5.37 -14.10
N ASN A 556 -11.10 -4.24 -14.82
CA ASN A 556 -10.84 -2.90 -14.27
C ASN A 556 -11.64 -1.80 -15.02
N GLU A 557 -12.70 -2.17 -15.73
CA GLU A 557 -13.43 -1.23 -16.59
C GLU A 557 -13.92 0.01 -15.81
N PRO A 558 -14.53 -0.07 -14.60
CA PRO A 558 -14.91 1.12 -13.83
C PRO A 558 -13.73 2.05 -13.50
N TRP A 559 -12.53 1.49 -13.30
CA TRP A 559 -11.32 2.27 -13.07
C TRP A 559 -10.90 3.07 -14.30
N ASP A 560 -10.87 2.43 -15.47
CA ASP A 560 -10.50 3.09 -16.71
C ASP A 560 -11.57 4.14 -17.11
N LEU A 561 -12.86 3.86 -16.90
CA LEU A 561 -13.96 4.82 -17.13
C LEU A 561 -13.84 6.09 -16.26
N LEU A 562 -13.43 5.96 -15.00
CA LEU A 562 -13.14 7.12 -14.14
C LEU A 562 -11.93 7.92 -14.66
N VAL A 563 -10.91 7.25 -15.16
CA VAL A 563 -9.72 7.90 -15.76
C VAL A 563 -10.11 8.73 -17.00
N TYR A 564 -10.97 8.18 -17.86
CA TYR A 564 -11.47 8.88 -19.05
C TYR A 564 -12.36 10.07 -18.69
N LEU A 565 -13.17 9.94 -17.63
CA LEU A 565 -13.95 11.06 -17.10
C LEU A 565 -13.07 12.25 -16.68
N LEU A 566 -11.96 11.98 -15.97
CA LEU A 566 -11.09 13.06 -15.50
C LEU A 566 -10.48 13.86 -16.64
N TRP A 567 -10.12 13.17 -17.73
CA TRP A 567 -9.68 13.82 -18.93
C TRP A 567 -10.80 14.65 -19.56
N LEU A 568 -12.00 14.07 -19.74
CA LEU A 568 -13.13 14.74 -20.39
C LEU A 568 -13.57 15.97 -19.58
N TYR A 569 -13.61 15.86 -18.26
CA TYR A 569 -13.90 16.99 -17.37
C TYR A 569 -12.88 18.13 -17.54
N ASP A 570 -11.59 17.82 -17.60
CA ASP A 570 -10.57 18.85 -17.76
C ASP A 570 -10.61 19.50 -19.15
N PHE A 571 -10.90 18.70 -20.15
CA PHE A 571 -11.05 19.19 -21.52
C PHE A 571 -12.22 20.15 -21.66
N LEU A 572 -13.36 19.85 -21.03
CA LEU A 572 -14.58 20.67 -21.05
C LEU A 572 -14.68 21.62 -19.85
N ARG A 573 -13.59 21.81 -19.10
CA ARG A 573 -13.60 22.61 -17.88
C ARG A 573 -14.10 24.05 -18.07
N PRO A 574 -13.73 24.80 -19.11
CA PRO A 574 -14.23 26.17 -19.32
C PRO A 574 -15.75 26.19 -19.45
N GLU A 575 -16.33 25.29 -20.23
CA GLU A 575 -17.78 25.19 -20.47
C GLU A 575 -18.50 24.79 -19.16
N ILE A 576 -17.99 23.77 -18.47
CA ILE A 576 -18.58 23.30 -17.20
C ILE A 576 -18.50 24.38 -16.11
N GLN A 577 -17.44 25.18 -16.07
CA GLN A 577 -17.32 26.27 -15.11
C GLN A 577 -18.25 27.45 -15.42
N SER A 578 -18.60 27.66 -16.67
CA SER A 578 -19.57 28.67 -17.06
C SER A 578 -21.03 28.27 -16.78
N ALA A 579 -21.29 26.97 -16.70
CA ALA A 579 -22.60 26.42 -16.37
C ALA A 579 -22.95 26.57 -14.88
N THR A 580 -24.22 26.64 -14.60
CA THR A 580 -24.77 26.64 -13.21
C THR A 580 -25.82 25.55 -13.07
N PRO A 581 -26.22 25.17 -11.84
CA PRO A 581 -27.32 24.22 -11.66
C PRO A 581 -28.67 24.74 -12.23
N GLN A 582 -28.84 26.07 -12.34
CA GLN A 582 -29.99 26.71 -12.96
C GLN A 582 -29.93 26.68 -14.49
N GLU A 583 -28.72 26.75 -15.05
CA GLU A 583 -28.43 26.70 -16.49
C GLU A 583 -27.37 25.64 -16.77
N PRO A 584 -27.69 24.35 -16.59
CA PRO A 584 -26.75 23.26 -16.86
C PRO A 584 -26.58 23.02 -18.37
N LEU A 585 -25.46 22.43 -18.73
CA LEU A 585 -25.21 22.00 -20.11
C LEU A 585 -25.95 20.69 -20.41
N GLY A 586 -26.47 20.58 -21.62
CA GLY A 586 -27.19 19.39 -22.08
C GLY A 586 -28.67 19.38 -21.75
N LEU A 587 -29.26 20.53 -21.36
CA LEU A 587 -30.71 20.65 -21.22
C LEU A 587 -31.44 20.22 -22.49
N ILE A 588 -32.48 19.42 -22.34
CA ILE A 588 -33.37 19.00 -23.40
C ILE A 588 -34.52 20.01 -23.46
N ASP A 589 -34.66 20.70 -24.60
CA ASP A 589 -35.81 21.59 -24.83
C ASP A 589 -37.05 20.74 -25.10
N PRO A 590 -38.06 20.73 -24.24
CA PRO A 590 -39.28 19.97 -24.46
C PRO A 590 -40.06 20.42 -25.73
N ASN A 591 -39.71 21.56 -26.33
CA ASN A 591 -40.30 22.06 -27.56
C ASN A 591 -39.48 21.76 -28.81
N ALA A 592 -38.23 21.29 -28.69
CA ALA A 592 -37.35 21.01 -29.84
C ALA A 592 -37.83 19.84 -30.72
N HIS A 593 -38.67 18.95 -30.22
CA HIS A 593 -39.27 17.86 -31.00
C HIS A 593 -40.33 18.29 -32.04
N LYS A 594 -40.59 19.57 -32.19
CA LYS A 594 -41.55 20.10 -33.17
C LYS A 594 -40.97 20.71 -34.43
N LEU A 595 -39.64 20.77 -34.56
CA LEU A 595 -39.00 21.39 -35.75
C LEU A 595 -37.83 20.51 -36.23
N VAL A 596 -38.11 19.33 -36.76
CA VAL A 596 -37.20 18.71 -37.73
C VAL A 596 -37.82 18.97 -39.11
N ASP A 597 -37.51 20.13 -39.69
CA ASP A 597 -37.67 20.39 -41.10
C ASP A 597 -36.27 20.40 -41.77
N GLU A 598 -36.18 19.71 -42.88
CA GLU A 598 -34.96 19.52 -43.66
C GLU A 598 -34.46 20.85 -44.21
N SER A 599 -33.44 21.42 -43.59
CA SER A 599 -32.48 22.31 -44.28
C SER A 599 -31.52 22.99 -43.30
N ILE A 600 -30.37 22.36 -43.06
CA ILE A 600 -29.17 23.12 -42.67
C ILE A 600 -28.00 22.60 -43.52
N GLN A 601 -27.76 23.28 -44.64
CA GLN A 601 -26.45 23.27 -45.27
C GLN A 601 -25.47 24.03 -44.35
N THR A 602 -24.44 23.32 -43.93
CA THR A 602 -23.35 23.92 -43.17
C THR A 602 -22.50 24.84 -44.06
N GLU A 603 -22.56 26.14 -43.88
CA GLU A 603 -21.51 27.04 -44.31
C GLU A 603 -20.29 26.89 -43.38
N TYR A 604 -19.21 26.40 -43.95
CA TYR A 604 -17.88 26.46 -43.33
C TYR A 604 -17.37 27.90 -43.44
N VAL A 605 -17.14 28.54 -42.31
CA VAL A 605 -16.34 29.77 -42.23
C VAL A 605 -14.90 29.35 -42.02
N ASP A 606 -14.11 29.41 -43.08
CA ASP A 606 -12.65 29.47 -43.03
C ASP A 606 -12.24 30.85 -42.54
N ASP A 607 -11.75 30.96 -41.32
CA ASP A 607 -10.88 32.07 -40.90
C ASP A 607 -10.30 31.77 -39.50
N TYR A 608 -9.11 31.18 -39.48
CA TYR A 608 -8.12 31.44 -38.43
C TYR A 608 -6.71 31.35 -39.02
N GLU A 609 -6.13 32.50 -39.30
CA GLU A 609 -4.72 32.69 -39.61
C GLU A 609 -3.85 32.20 -38.41
N MET A 610 -2.90 31.37 -38.74
CA MET A 610 -1.83 30.99 -37.81
C MET A 610 -0.87 32.14 -37.60
N SER A 611 -0.76 32.66 -36.41
CA SER A 611 0.39 33.45 -35.99
C SER A 611 1.44 32.54 -35.37
N ASP A 612 2.61 32.54 -36.00
CA ASP A 612 3.87 31.98 -35.53
C ASP A 612 4.20 32.47 -34.11
N TYR A 613 4.51 31.53 -33.23
CA TYR A 613 5.41 31.80 -32.11
C TYR A 613 6.55 30.79 -32.13
N GLY A 614 7.72 31.39 -32.42
CA GLY A 614 9.00 30.74 -32.49
C GLY A 614 9.51 30.24 -31.14
N ASP A 615 10.52 29.42 -31.26
CA ASP A 615 11.44 28.83 -30.30
C ASP A 615 11.71 29.61 -29.01
N TYR A 616 11.53 28.92 -27.86
CA TYR A 616 12.49 28.95 -26.74
C TYR A 616 12.34 27.65 -25.91
#